data_0375af9cd6ed54b9d7822475a42fc273
#
_entry.id   0375af9cd6ed54b9d7822475a42fc273
#
_cell.length_a   1.000
_cell.length_b   1.000
_cell.length_c   1.000
_cell.angle_alpha   90.00
_cell.angle_beta   90.00
_cell.angle_gamma   90.00
#
_symmetry.space_group_name_H-M   'P 1'
#
loop_
_entity.id
_entity.type
_entity.pdbx_description
1 polymer ?
#
loop_
_entity_poly.entity_id
_entity_poly.type
_entity_poly.pdbx_seq_one_letter_code
_entity_poly.pdbx_strand_id
1 'polypeptide(L)'
;MSKTLLIETITFVPQPVKLTEGLKSKSGNMIVEGILATPEVKNGNGRYYSKDLWDREIKKYMNLIKDRRACGELDHPETQVINLKNVSHNIIDIWWDGGNVMGKLEILPTPSGNIVKALIDSGISVGVSSRGMGSLKPMGENMMEVQDDFELLCW
;
A
#
# COMPACT_ATOMS: atom_id res chain seq x y z
N MET A 1 9.57 13.45 19.99
CA MET A 1 8.40 12.58 20.00
C MET A 1 8.79 11.20 19.50
N SER A 2 8.28 10.17 20.13
CA SER A 2 8.57 8.81 19.71
C SER A 2 7.76 8.44 18.48
N LYS A 3 8.38 7.68 17.58
CA LYS A 3 7.69 7.09 16.42
C LYS A 3 6.78 5.96 16.88
N THR A 4 5.63 5.89 16.28
CA THR A 4 4.68 4.78 16.49
C THR A 4 4.37 4.12 15.16
N LEU A 5 3.87 2.90 15.21
CA LEU A 5 3.40 2.18 14.03
C LEU A 5 2.08 2.81 13.55
N LEU A 6 2.05 3.23 12.29
CA LEU A 6 0.88 3.85 11.68
C LEU A 6 0.35 2.93 10.57
N ILE A 7 -0.88 2.47 10.75
CA ILE A 7 -1.57 1.61 9.77
C ILE A 7 -2.77 2.37 9.26
N GLU A 8 -2.81 2.65 7.95
CA GLU A 8 -3.92 3.33 7.30
C GLU A 8 -4.58 2.37 6.32
N THR A 9 -5.86 2.15 6.47
CA THR A 9 -6.64 1.26 5.60
C THR A 9 -7.57 2.07 4.72
N ILE A 10 -7.58 1.75 3.43
CA ILE A 10 -8.55 2.29 2.48
C ILE A 10 -9.27 1.13 1.78
N THR A 11 -10.49 1.40 1.32
CA THR A 11 -11.18 0.46 0.46
C THR A 11 -10.45 0.39 -0.88
N PHE A 12 -9.96 -0.79 -1.20
CA PHE A 12 -9.26 -1.02 -2.46
C PHE A 12 -10.25 -1.61 -3.46
N VAL A 13 -10.44 -0.92 -4.58
CA VAL A 13 -11.27 -1.41 -5.68
C VAL A 13 -10.33 -1.92 -6.76
N PRO A 14 -10.05 -3.23 -6.77
CA PRO A 14 -9.09 -3.77 -7.72
C PRO A 14 -9.64 -3.72 -9.14
N GLN A 15 -8.87 -3.13 -10.04
CA GLN A 15 -9.15 -3.14 -11.47
C GLN A 15 -8.17 -4.11 -12.13
N PRO A 16 -8.65 -5.21 -12.71
CA PRO A 16 -7.75 -6.14 -13.40
C PRO A 16 -7.03 -5.42 -14.55
N VAL A 17 -5.72 -5.59 -14.61
CA VAL A 17 -4.93 -5.06 -15.71
C VAL A 17 -4.97 -6.05 -16.86
N LYS A 18 -5.35 -5.58 -18.05
CA LYS A 18 -5.38 -6.42 -19.25
C LYS A 18 -3.95 -6.82 -19.63
N LEU A 19 -3.72 -8.11 -19.65
CA LEU A 19 -2.41 -8.69 -19.97
C LEU A 19 -1.92 -8.40 -21.40
N THR A 20 -2.80 -7.90 -22.27
CA THR A 20 -2.50 -7.62 -23.67
C THR A 20 -1.65 -6.37 -23.91
N GLU A 21 -1.47 -5.52 -22.89
CA GLU A 21 -0.83 -4.21 -23.05
C GLU A 21 0.61 -4.15 -22.53
N GLY A 22 1.33 -5.27 -22.57
CA GLY A 22 2.75 -5.31 -22.22
C GLY A 22 3.08 -5.36 -20.73
N LEU A 23 2.07 -5.45 -19.86
CA LEU A 23 2.22 -5.55 -18.40
C LEU A 23 1.99 -6.97 -17.91
N LYS A 24 2.53 -7.93 -18.64
CA LYS A 24 2.47 -9.32 -18.19
C LYS A 24 3.42 -9.50 -17.02
N SER A 25 2.90 -9.97 -15.88
CA SER A 25 3.74 -10.73 -14.99
C SER A 25 4.39 -11.83 -15.82
N LYS A 26 5.73 -11.93 -15.75
CA LYS A 26 6.47 -12.96 -16.50
C LYS A 26 6.01 -14.37 -16.14
N SER A 27 5.37 -14.55 -14.99
CA SER A 27 4.88 -15.81 -14.47
C SER A 27 3.38 -16.00 -14.66
N GLY A 28 2.68 -15.08 -15.31
CA GLY A 28 1.24 -15.17 -15.52
C GLY A 28 0.38 -14.86 -14.29
N ASN A 29 0.95 -14.24 -13.27
CA ASN A 29 0.21 -13.88 -12.06
C ASN A 29 -0.79 -12.77 -12.32
N MET A 30 -1.88 -12.77 -11.54
CA MET A 30 -2.87 -11.69 -11.59
C MET A 30 -2.23 -10.36 -11.22
N ILE A 31 -2.53 -9.32 -11.99
CA ILE A 31 -2.15 -7.95 -11.69
C ILE A 31 -3.41 -7.12 -11.53
N VAL A 32 -3.50 -6.37 -10.45
CA VAL A 32 -4.61 -5.43 -10.18
C VAL A 32 -4.04 -4.06 -9.88
N GLU A 33 -4.83 -3.02 -10.14
CA GLU A 33 -4.45 -1.65 -9.79
C GLU A 33 -5.56 -0.95 -9.02
N GLY A 34 -5.18 0.05 -8.25
CA GLY A 34 -6.11 0.84 -7.47
C GLY A 34 -5.40 1.92 -6.67
N ILE A 35 -6.18 2.64 -5.87
CA ILE A 35 -5.68 3.71 -5.00
C ILE A 35 -5.00 3.08 -3.78
N LEU A 36 -3.78 3.50 -3.50
CA LEU A 36 -3.01 3.06 -2.33
C LEU A 36 -3.04 4.07 -1.19
N ALA A 37 -3.16 5.35 -1.48
CA ALA A 37 -3.23 6.41 -0.48
C ALA A 37 -3.83 7.68 -1.07
N THR A 38 -4.46 8.50 -0.22
CA THR A 38 -4.95 9.81 -0.59
C THR A 38 -4.41 10.84 0.42
N PRO A 39 -3.28 11.50 0.09
CA PRO A 39 -2.71 12.51 0.98
C PRO A 39 -3.54 13.79 1.02
N GLU A 40 -3.21 14.66 1.97
CA GLU A 40 -3.78 16.01 2.15
C GLU A 40 -5.26 16.02 2.48
N VAL A 41 -5.79 14.91 2.97
CA VAL A 41 -7.14 14.81 3.55
C VAL A 41 -7.07 14.06 4.87
N LYS A 42 -8.00 14.35 5.76
CA LYS A 42 -8.16 13.60 7.01
C LYS A 42 -8.64 12.20 6.67
N ASN A 43 -7.86 11.18 7.05
CA ASN A 43 -8.23 9.79 6.79
C ASN A 43 -9.16 9.23 7.89
N GLY A 44 -9.55 7.95 7.77
CA GLY A 44 -10.44 7.29 8.70
C GLY A 44 -9.93 7.21 10.14
N ASN A 45 -8.62 7.34 10.34
CA ASN A 45 -7.98 7.35 11.65
C ASN A 45 -7.75 8.77 12.20
N GLY A 46 -8.25 9.80 11.50
CA GLY A 46 -8.06 11.18 11.91
C GLY A 46 -6.66 11.71 11.64
N ARG A 47 -5.91 11.11 10.73
CA ARG A 47 -4.54 11.50 10.40
C ARG A 47 -4.45 12.21 9.06
N TYR A 48 -3.51 13.14 8.99
CA TYR A 48 -3.21 13.91 7.79
C TYR A 48 -1.76 13.64 7.38
N TYR A 49 -1.59 13.28 6.12
CA TYR A 49 -0.28 13.10 5.48
C TYR A 49 -0.12 14.15 4.40
N SER A 50 0.97 14.89 4.38
CA SER A 50 1.23 15.83 3.29
C SER A 50 1.62 15.08 2.01
N LYS A 51 1.39 15.74 0.88
CA LYS A 51 1.80 15.19 -0.43
C LYS A 51 3.32 15.04 -0.51
N ASP A 52 4.07 16.02 0.01
CA ASP A 52 5.53 16.00 -0.01
C ASP A 52 6.09 14.81 0.78
N LEU A 53 5.46 14.48 1.89
CA LEU A 53 5.82 13.33 2.71
C LEU A 53 5.69 12.02 1.91
N TRP A 54 4.54 11.83 1.27
CA TRP A 54 4.30 10.67 0.43
C TRP A 54 5.23 10.62 -0.80
N ASP A 55 5.44 11.76 -1.45
CA ASP A 55 6.33 11.84 -2.61
C ASP A 55 7.75 11.40 -2.26
N ARG A 56 8.26 11.87 -1.12
CA ARG A 56 9.57 11.47 -0.60
C ARG A 56 9.63 9.96 -0.34
N GLU A 57 8.63 9.41 0.35
CA GLU A 57 8.61 7.99 0.72
C GLU A 57 8.40 7.08 -0.49
N ILE A 58 7.59 7.49 -1.45
CA ILE A 58 7.41 6.77 -2.70
C ILE A 58 8.73 6.66 -3.47
N LYS A 59 9.50 7.74 -3.55
CA LYS A 59 10.81 7.73 -4.22
C LYS A 59 11.76 6.71 -3.58
N LYS A 60 11.74 6.61 -2.26
CA LYS A 60 12.52 5.60 -1.52
C LYS A 60 11.98 4.19 -1.78
N TYR A 61 10.66 4.03 -1.78
CA TYR A 61 10.00 2.74 -1.98
C TYR A 61 10.22 2.18 -3.39
N MET A 62 10.41 3.05 -4.39
CA MET A 62 10.71 2.64 -5.77
C MET A 62 11.95 1.76 -5.86
N ASN A 63 12.90 1.89 -4.95
CA ASN A 63 14.08 1.02 -4.89
C ASN A 63 13.68 -0.44 -4.57
N LEU A 64 12.73 -0.63 -3.66
CA LEU A 64 12.20 -1.96 -3.36
C LEU A 64 11.44 -2.55 -4.54
N ILE A 65 10.67 -1.72 -5.24
CA ILE A 65 9.94 -2.15 -6.44
C ILE A 65 10.92 -2.62 -7.51
N LYS A 66 11.97 -1.85 -7.77
CA LYS A 66 13.03 -2.17 -8.73
C LYS A 66 13.69 -3.51 -8.42
N ASP A 67 13.96 -3.77 -7.14
CA ASP A 67 14.62 -4.98 -6.68
C ASP A 67 13.63 -6.16 -6.52
N ARG A 68 12.36 -5.97 -6.83
CA ARG A 68 11.28 -6.94 -6.64
C ARG A 68 11.17 -7.40 -5.17
N ARG A 69 11.28 -6.46 -4.26
CA ARG A 69 11.24 -6.70 -2.81
C ARG A 69 10.13 -5.91 -2.11
N ALA A 70 9.18 -5.40 -2.88
CA ALA A 70 8.06 -4.61 -2.36
C ALA A 70 6.87 -5.49 -2.00
N CYS A 71 7.13 -6.52 -1.20
CA CYS A 71 6.11 -7.49 -0.80
C CYS A 71 5.20 -6.96 0.30
N GLY A 72 3.95 -7.39 0.27
CA GLY A 72 2.97 -7.12 1.30
C GLY A 72 2.32 -8.39 1.81
N GLU A 73 1.69 -8.29 2.96
CA GLU A 73 1.10 -9.42 3.67
C GLU A 73 -0.42 -9.38 3.62
N LEU A 74 -1.03 -10.57 3.69
CA LEU A 74 -2.46 -10.70 3.92
C LEU A 74 -2.79 -10.26 5.34
N ASP A 75 -3.97 -9.67 5.53
CA ASP A 75 -4.42 -9.06 6.77
C ASP A 75 -3.59 -7.81 7.17
N HIS A 76 -3.67 -7.39 8.41
CA HIS A 76 -2.99 -6.20 8.91
C HIS A 76 -2.07 -6.55 10.07
N PRO A 77 -0.96 -7.29 9.83
CA PRO A 77 -0.04 -7.60 10.92
C PRO A 77 0.53 -6.32 11.52
N GLU A 78 0.43 -6.19 12.84
CA GLU A 78 0.92 -5.03 13.57
C GLU A 78 2.41 -5.17 13.88
N THR A 79 3.21 -5.39 12.83
CA THR A 79 4.66 -5.56 12.96
C THR A 79 5.40 -4.66 11.99
N GLN A 80 6.65 -4.37 12.31
CA GLN A 80 7.52 -3.57 11.45
C GLN A 80 8.21 -4.41 10.38
N VAL A 81 8.20 -5.72 10.53
CA VAL A 81 8.92 -6.67 9.67
C VAL A 81 7.91 -7.53 8.92
N ILE A 82 8.17 -7.74 7.63
CA ILE A 82 7.34 -8.59 6.79
C ILE A 82 7.65 -10.06 7.10
N ASN A 83 6.60 -10.82 7.43
CA ASN A 83 6.67 -12.26 7.59
C ASN A 83 6.39 -12.93 6.24
N LEU A 84 7.39 -13.59 5.69
CA LEU A 84 7.29 -14.22 4.37
C LEU A 84 6.18 -15.27 4.27
N LYS A 85 5.77 -15.87 5.39
CA LYS A 85 4.64 -16.81 5.40
C LYS A 85 3.32 -16.15 5.02
N ASN A 86 3.19 -14.85 5.26
CA ASN A 86 1.94 -14.10 5.05
C ASN A 86 1.95 -13.32 3.73
N VAL A 87 3.05 -13.37 2.97
CA VAL A 87 3.18 -12.60 1.73
C VAL A 87 2.13 -13.04 0.73
N SER A 88 1.33 -12.08 0.25
CA SER A 88 0.26 -12.29 -0.71
C SER A 88 0.48 -11.56 -2.03
N HIS A 89 1.26 -10.50 -2.01
CA HIS A 89 1.42 -9.64 -3.19
C HIS A 89 2.76 -8.91 -3.17
N ASN A 90 3.09 -8.35 -4.34
CA ASN A 90 4.26 -7.51 -4.54
C ASN A 90 3.82 -6.26 -5.30
N ILE A 91 4.22 -5.10 -4.83
CA ILE A 91 3.95 -3.85 -5.54
C ILE A 91 4.91 -3.77 -6.72
N ILE A 92 4.38 -3.56 -7.91
CA ILE A 92 5.20 -3.54 -9.14
C ILE A 92 5.28 -2.15 -9.77
N ASP A 93 4.39 -1.24 -9.43
CA ASP A 93 4.41 0.13 -9.92
C ASP A 93 3.63 1.05 -9.00
N ILE A 94 4.04 2.32 -8.92
CA ILE A 94 3.35 3.39 -8.19
C ILE A 94 3.44 4.66 -9.02
N TRP A 95 2.33 5.40 -9.09
CA TRP A 95 2.28 6.70 -9.76
C TRP A 95 1.24 7.60 -9.10
N TRP A 96 1.33 8.90 -9.40
CA TRP A 96 0.33 9.86 -8.97
C TRP A 96 -0.77 9.99 -10.01
N ASP A 97 -2.01 10.03 -9.56
CA ASP A 97 -3.17 10.35 -10.39
C ASP A 97 -4.00 11.40 -9.66
N GLY A 98 -3.86 12.65 -10.09
CA GLY A 98 -4.41 13.78 -9.34
C GLY A 98 -3.86 13.81 -7.93
N GLY A 99 -4.73 13.81 -6.93
CA GLY A 99 -4.36 13.79 -5.53
C GLY A 99 -4.17 12.40 -4.93
N ASN A 100 -4.22 11.34 -5.74
CA ASN A 100 -4.14 9.95 -5.26
C ASN A 100 -2.82 9.30 -5.62
N VAL A 101 -2.32 8.47 -4.72
CA VAL A 101 -1.23 7.53 -5.00
C VAL A 101 -1.87 6.25 -5.53
N MET A 102 -1.57 5.93 -6.78
CA MET A 102 -2.04 4.72 -7.45
C MET A 102 -0.95 3.66 -7.45
N GLY A 103 -1.33 2.41 -7.43
CA GLY A 103 -0.36 1.32 -7.51
C GLY A 103 -0.88 0.12 -8.27
N LYS A 104 0.06 -0.68 -8.78
CA LYS A 104 -0.18 -1.99 -9.35
C LYS A 104 0.40 -3.05 -8.43
N LEU A 105 -0.41 -4.07 -8.17
CA LEU A 105 -0.06 -5.18 -7.30
C LEU A 105 -0.07 -6.46 -8.12
N GLU A 106 1.02 -7.20 -8.04
CA GLU A 106 1.08 -8.57 -8.53
C GLU A 106 0.65 -9.49 -7.40
N ILE A 107 -0.42 -10.26 -7.61
CA ILE A 107 -0.91 -11.23 -6.63
C ILE A 107 -0.08 -12.50 -6.81
N LEU A 108 0.68 -12.86 -5.80
CA LEU A 108 1.62 -13.97 -5.88
C LEU A 108 0.94 -15.31 -5.61
N PRO A 109 1.42 -16.41 -6.23
CA PRO A 109 0.85 -17.75 -6.01
C PRO A 109 1.35 -18.38 -4.70
N THR A 110 1.36 -17.59 -3.63
CA THR A 110 1.60 -18.06 -2.27
C THR A 110 0.27 -18.52 -1.66
N PRO A 111 0.27 -19.27 -0.56
CA PRO A 111 -0.99 -19.60 0.12
C PRO A 111 -1.85 -18.36 0.42
N SER A 112 -1.25 -17.30 0.95
CA SER A 112 -1.96 -16.04 1.23
C SER A 112 -2.40 -15.32 -0.04
N GLY A 113 -1.57 -15.32 -1.08
CA GLY A 113 -1.91 -14.72 -2.38
C GLY A 113 -3.05 -15.45 -3.07
N ASN A 114 -3.11 -16.76 -2.96
CA ASN A 114 -4.21 -17.55 -3.52
C ASN A 114 -5.55 -17.22 -2.84
N ILE A 115 -5.54 -16.92 -1.55
CA ILE A 115 -6.72 -16.46 -0.82
C ILE A 115 -7.18 -15.11 -1.38
N VAL A 116 -6.27 -14.15 -1.53
CA VAL A 116 -6.59 -12.83 -2.08
C VAL A 116 -7.16 -12.94 -3.50
N LYS A 117 -6.52 -13.76 -4.34
CA LYS A 117 -6.99 -13.99 -5.71
C LYS A 117 -8.40 -14.57 -5.74
N ALA A 118 -8.67 -15.55 -4.90
CA ALA A 118 -10.00 -16.15 -4.81
C ALA A 118 -11.06 -15.14 -4.38
N LEU A 119 -10.74 -14.25 -3.44
CA LEU A 119 -11.65 -13.20 -2.99
C LEU A 119 -11.94 -12.19 -4.10
N ILE A 120 -10.90 -11.75 -4.80
CA ILE A 120 -11.05 -10.81 -5.93
C ILE A 120 -11.87 -11.43 -7.05
N ASP A 121 -11.58 -12.68 -7.43
CA ASP A 121 -12.32 -13.41 -8.47
C ASP A 121 -13.79 -13.62 -8.08
N SER A 122 -14.08 -13.67 -6.79
CA SER A 122 -15.45 -13.82 -6.27
C SER A 122 -16.19 -12.51 -6.08
N GLY A 123 -15.59 -11.39 -6.45
CA GLY A 123 -16.20 -10.06 -6.31
C GLY A 123 -16.27 -9.56 -4.88
N ILE A 124 -15.47 -10.14 -3.98
CA ILE A 124 -15.42 -9.70 -2.59
C ILE A 124 -14.51 -8.47 -2.47
N SER A 125 -15.00 -7.43 -1.80
CA SER A 125 -14.24 -6.21 -1.56
C SER A 125 -13.12 -6.47 -0.56
N VAL A 126 -11.94 -6.02 -0.90
CA VAL A 126 -10.76 -6.09 -0.03
C VAL A 126 -10.25 -4.67 0.25
N GLY A 127 -9.59 -4.50 1.40
CA GLY A 127 -8.93 -3.25 1.72
C GLY A 127 -7.44 -3.36 1.46
N VAL A 128 -6.79 -2.21 1.28
CA VAL A 128 -5.33 -2.12 1.27
C VAL A 128 -4.90 -1.20 2.40
N SER A 129 -3.79 -1.55 3.05
CA SER A 129 -3.25 -0.77 4.16
C SER A 129 -1.81 -0.41 3.91
N SER A 130 -1.46 0.85 4.19
CA SER A 130 -0.06 1.22 4.34
C SER A 130 0.38 0.94 5.77
N ARG A 131 1.62 0.52 5.94
CA ARG A 131 2.29 0.44 7.25
C ARG A 131 3.53 1.32 7.22
N GLY A 132 3.69 2.11 8.27
CA GLY A 132 4.85 2.97 8.42
C GLY A 132 5.10 3.33 9.86
N MET A 133 6.23 3.95 10.11
CA MET A 133 6.61 4.45 11.43
C MET A 133 6.71 5.97 11.37
N GLY A 134 6.12 6.63 12.34
CA GLY A 134 6.19 8.09 12.40
C GLY A 134 5.64 8.63 13.70
N SER A 135 5.90 9.91 13.95
CA SER A 135 5.31 10.63 15.08
C SER A 135 4.15 11.51 14.60
N LEU A 136 3.29 11.89 15.52
CA LEU A 136 2.08 12.66 15.27
C LEU A 136 2.09 13.95 16.07
N LYS A 137 1.54 15.02 15.48
CA LYS A 137 1.25 16.28 16.18
C LYS A 137 -0.18 16.69 15.95
N PRO A 138 -0.86 17.30 16.94
CA PRO A 138 -2.19 17.86 16.71
C PRO A 138 -2.19 18.87 15.58
N MET A 139 -3.21 18.82 14.72
CA MET A 139 -3.40 19.72 13.59
C MET A 139 -4.90 20.09 13.53
N GLY A 140 -5.24 21.28 14.04
CA GLY A 140 -6.64 21.66 14.16
C GLY A 140 -7.41 20.77 15.12
N GLU A 141 -8.74 20.74 14.98
CA GLU A 141 -9.61 19.92 15.81
C GLU A 141 -9.73 18.50 15.25
N ASN A 142 -9.55 17.51 16.13
CA ASN A 142 -9.75 16.10 15.82
C ASN A 142 -8.91 15.56 14.65
N MET A 143 -7.74 16.15 14.41
CA MET A 143 -6.83 15.70 13.36
C MET A 143 -5.40 15.69 13.87
N MET A 144 -4.64 14.69 13.46
CA MET A 144 -3.22 14.57 13.76
C MET A 144 -2.42 14.60 12.46
N GLU A 145 -1.38 15.41 12.44
CA GLU A 145 -0.46 15.50 11.29
C GLU A 145 0.70 14.53 11.48
N VAL A 146 0.95 13.71 10.48
CA VAL A 146 2.12 12.82 10.44
C VAL A 146 3.36 13.66 10.15
N GLN A 147 4.39 13.48 10.94
CA GLN A 147 5.60 14.32 10.92
C GLN A 147 6.65 13.83 9.92
N ASP A 148 7.68 14.63 9.72
CA ASP A 148 8.74 14.37 8.74
C ASP A 148 9.58 13.12 9.04
N ASP A 149 9.47 12.57 10.24
CA ASP A 149 10.14 11.33 10.61
C ASP A 149 9.44 10.07 10.08
N PHE A 150 8.38 10.25 9.30
CA PHE A 150 7.63 9.12 8.74
C PHE A 150 8.49 8.29 7.80
N GLU A 151 8.41 6.97 7.98
CA GLU A 151 9.04 5.99 7.10
C GLU A 151 8.01 4.97 6.67
N LEU A 152 7.74 4.90 5.37
CA LEU A 152 6.86 3.88 4.80
C LEU A 152 7.57 2.52 4.82
N LEU A 153 6.86 1.50 5.31
CA LEU A 153 7.38 0.14 5.37
C LEU A 153 6.84 -0.71 4.22
N CYS A 154 5.52 -0.70 4.00
CA CYS A 154 4.88 -1.54 2.97
C CYS A 154 3.40 -1.19 2.80
N TRP A 155 2.80 -1.80 1.80
CA TRP A 155 1.35 -1.89 1.65
C TRP A 155 0.87 -3.33 1.76
#